data_f4fed01e4ac792ba1696a84e5352f7bd
#
_entry.id   f4fed01e4ac792ba1696a84e5352f7bd
#
_cell.length_a   1.000
_cell.length_b   1.000
_cell.length_c   1.000
_cell.angle_alpha   90.00
_cell.angle_beta   90.00
_cell.angle_gamma   90.00
#
_symmetry.space_group_name_H-M   'P 1'
#
loop_
_entity.id
_entity.type
_entity.pdbx_description
1 polymer ?
#
loop_
_entity_poly.entity_id
_entity_poly.type
_entity_poly.pdbx_seq_one_letter_code
_entity_poly.pdbx_strand_id
1 'polypeptide(L)'
;LGFPIKKLVRHLTQSVEITQKPGPVVHRVQSYLHFVKKLGFDPFHAVYFAPPTRPQAPDLPILAISPGSDFGDAAEWLIDRFTELAREFSGRFDLAIIAHPDRPEPAIALAKSLGKVICSYEGAELINFLATCHGLIASDSSIPHLASFVGTPSLVFFGPNEPEWRRPLGKIHQVIYEHVACSGCLLNKCPLDHRCMTEITSAKALAKARALFGE
;
A
#
# COMPACT_ATOMS: atom_id res chain seq x y z
N LEU A 1 10.39 2.66 -25.18
CA LEU A 1 10.84 1.44 -24.51
C LEU A 1 9.77 0.97 -23.53
N GLY A 2 9.51 -0.31 -23.42
CA GLY A 2 8.53 -0.85 -22.48
C GLY A 2 8.47 -2.38 -22.46
N PHE A 3 7.63 -2.92 -21.59
CA PHE A 3 7.38 -4.36 -21.54
C PHE A 3 6.36 -4.75 -22.63
N PRO A 4 6.50 -5.92 -23.28
CA PRO A 4 5.64 -6.36 -24.38
C PRO A 4 4.27 -6.84 -23.88
N ILE A 5 3.48 -5.94 -23.34
CA ILE A 5 2.08 -6.21 -22.96
C ILE A 5 1.24 -6.12 -24.24
N LYS A 6 0.40 -7.12 -24.54
CA LYS A 6 -0.38 -7.25 -25.79
C LYS A 6 -1.01 -5.95 -26.30
N LYS A 7 -1.56 -5.11 -25.41
CA LYS A 7 -2.20 -3.84 -25.78
C LYS A 7 -1.21 -2.70 -26.07
N LEU A 8 0.04 -2.79 -25.56
CA LEU A 8 1.04 -1.73 -25.66
C LEU A 8 2.12 -1.99 -26.70
N VAL A 9 2.29 -3.22 -27.19
CA VAL A 9 3.35 -3.60 -28.13
C VAL A 9 3.39 -2.69 -29.34
N ARG A 10 2.23 -2.33 -29.92
CA ARG A 10 2.11 -1.45 -31.09
C ARG A 10 2.58 -0.01 -30.87
N HIS A 11 2.74 0.41 -29.60
CA HIS A 11 3.17 1.76 -29.23
C HIS A 11 4.63 1.79 -28.77
N LEU A 12 5.30 0.65 -28.73
CA LEU A 12 6.67 0.56 -28.28
C LEU A 12 7.63 0.69 -29.47
N THR A 13 8.59 1.60 -29.35
CA THR A 13 9.73 1.68 -30.28
C THR A 13 10.77 0.58 -29.99
N GLN A 14 10.81 0.10 -28.76
CA GLN A 14 11.67 -0.98 -28.31
C GLN A 14 11.01 -1.75 -27.17
N SER A 15 11.04 -3.07 -27.20
CA SER A 15 10.55 -3.93 -26.12
C SER A 15 11.69 -4.48 -25.27
N VAL A 16 11.43 -4.61 -23.97
CA VAL A 16 12.32 -5.31 -23.03
C VAL A 16 11.62 -6.58 -22.59
N GLU A 17 12.15 -7.72 -22.97
CA GLU A 17 11.63 -9.01 -22.52
C GLU A 17 11.98 -9.25 -21.04
N ILE A 18 11.00 -9.66 -20.26
CA ILE A 18 11.22 -10.18 -18.93
C ILE A 18 11.24 -11.69 -19.04
N THR A 19 12.42 -12.28 -18.96
CA THR A 19 12.54 -13.74 -18.88
C THR A 19 12.19 -14.16 -17.46
N GLN A 20 10.92 -14.46 -17.20
CA GLN A 20 10.53 -15.12 -15.95
C GLN A 20 10.95 -16.58 -16.06
N LYS A 21 12.01 -16.95 -15.34
CA LYS A 21 12.36 -18.36 -15.14
C LYS A 21 11.41 -18.94 -14.11
N PRO A 22 10.97 -20.21 -14.25
CA PRO A 22 10.29 -20.92 -13.17
C PRO A 22 11.16 -20.87 -11.89
N GLY A 23 10.57 -20.47 -10.77
CA GLY A 23 11.30 -20.32 -9.53
C GLY A 23 10.44 -19.68 -8.43
N PRO A 24 11.03 -19.37 -7.28
CA PRO A 24 10.31 -18.71 -6.20
C PRO A 24 9.76 -17.35 -6.63
N VAL A 25 8.72 -16.90 -5.97
CA VAL A 25 8.14 -15.57 -6.20
C VAL A 25 9.22 -14.51 -5.97
N VAL A 26 9.41 -13.65 -6.97
CA VAL A 26 10.39 -12.57 -6.94
C VAL A 26 9.64 -11.23 -6.93
N HIS A 27 10.07 -10.33 -6.06
CA HIS A 27 9.43 -9.01 -5.94
C HIS A 27 9.43 -8.26 -7.28
N ARG A 28 8.28 -7.67 -7.62
CA ARG A 28 8.04 -6.98 -8.90
C ARG A 28 9.05 -5.85 -9.20
N VAL A 29 9.64 -5.25 -8.18
CA VAL A 29 10.71 -4.24 -8.33
C VAL A 29 11.88 -4.75 -9.18
N GLN A 30 12.19 -6.05 -9.13
CA GLN A 30 13.26 -6.64 -9.95
C GLN A 30 13.04 -6.42 -11.46
N SER A 31 11.79 -6.49 -11.90
CA SER A 31 11.45 -6.19 -13.30
C SER A 31 11.71 -4.72 -13.64
N TYR A 32 11.41 -3.80 -12.72
CA TYR A 32 11.67 -2.38 -12.92
C TYR A 32 13.17 -2.07 -12.91
N LEU A 33 13.94 -2.68 -12.01
CA LEU A 33 15.39 -2.53 -11.96
C LEU A 33 16.05 -3.07 -13.25
N HIS A 34 15.57 -4.22 -13.74
CA HIS A 34 16.02 -4.76 -15.02
C HIS A 34 15.72 -3.78 -16.17
N PHE A 35 14.55 -3.18 -16.18
CA PHE A 35 14.17 -2.18 -17.18
C PHE A 35 15.08 -0.95 -17.12
N VAL A 36 15.35 -0.40 -15.94
CA VAL A 36 16.24 0.75 -15.72
C VAL A 36 17.66 0.43 -16.23
N LYS A 37 18.16 -0.78 -15.95
CA LYS A 37 19.46 -1.24 -16.43
C LYS A 37 19.51 -1.33 -17.96
N LYS A 38 18.42 -1.76 -18.62
CA LYS A 38 18.34 -1.80 -20.09
C LYS A 38 18.30 -0.40 -20.73
N LEU A 39 17.90 0.62 -19.98
CA LEU A 39 18.01 2.03 -20.40
C LEU A 39 19.43 2.60 -20.28
N GLY A 40 20.39 1.82 -19.74
CA GLY A 40 21.78 2.25 -19.56
C GLY A 40 22.06 2.96 -18.23
N PHE A 41 21.11 2.98 -17.30
CA PHE A 41 21.29 3.53 -15.95
C PHE A 41 21.73 2.44 -14.97
N ASP A 42 22.49 2.84 -13.96
CA ASP A 42 22.79 1.97 -12.82
C ASP A 42 21.59 1.97 -11.84
N PRO A 43 20.82 0.87 -11.74
CA PRO A 43 19.65 0.82 -10.87
C PRO A 43 20.00 0.78 -9.36
N PHE A 44 21.29 0.61 -9.02
CA PHE A 44 21.77 0.50 -7.64
C PHE A 44 22.66 1.68 -7.23
N HIS A 45 22.66 2.77 -7.99
CA HIS A 45 23.42 3.95 -7.62
C HIS A 45 22.97 4.50 -6.27
N ALA A 46 23.93 4.78 -5.39
CA ALA A 46 23.67 5.15 -3.98
C ALA A 46 22.72 6.34 -3.80
N VAL A 47 22.68 7.28 -4.75
CA VAL A 47 21.80 8.45 -4.71
C VAL A 47 20.30 8.08 -4.66
N TYR A 48 19.92 6.93 -5.22
CA TYR A 48 18.52 6.47 -5.21
C TYR A 48 18.07 5.88 -3.87
N PHE A 49 19.03 5.60 -2.99
CA PHE A 49 18.80 4.99 -1.67
C PHE A 49 19.09 5.96 -0.51
N ALA A 50 19.33 7.22 -0.84
CA ALA A 50 19.43 8.25 0.20
C ALA A 50 18.10 8.34 0.97
N PRO A 51 18.11 8.32 2.32
CA PRO A 51 16.89 8.48 3.08
C PRO A 51 16.21 9.80 2.71
N PRO A 52 14.88 9.80 2.49
CA PRO A 52 14.18 11.04 2.23
C PRO A 52 14.26 11.96 3.44
N THR A 53 14.45 13.26 3.21
CA THR A 53 14.33 14.26 4.26
C THR A 53 12.86 14.42 4.59
N ARG A 54 12.48 14.06 5.81
CA ARG A 54 11.11 14.22 6.29
C ARG A 54 10.90 15.60 6.89
N PRO A 55 9.75 16.24 6.66
CA PRO A 55 9.37 17.47 7.36
C PRO A 55 9.32 17.26 8.86
N GLN A 56 9.39 18.36 9.61
CA GLN A 56 9.16 18.31 11.06
C GLN A 56 7.75 17.80 11.34
N ALA A 57 7.64 16.83 12.24
CA ALA A 57 6.36 16.28 12.63
C ALA A 57 5.52 17.36 13.35
N PRO A 58 4.19 17.38 13.16
CA PRO A 58 3.30 18.23 13.94
C PRO A 58 3.29 17.81 15.42
N ASP A 59 2.86 18.71 16.31
CA ASP A 59 2.77 18.44 17.76
C ASP A 59 1.95 17.19 18.08
N LEU A 60 0.81 17.01 17.42
CA LEU A 60 0.04 15.77 17.45
C LEU A 60 0.37 14.96 16.19
N PRO A 61 0.99 13.76 16.34
CA PRO A 61 1.39 12.97 15.19
C PRO A 61 0.18 12.49 14.38
N ILE A 62 0.30 12.55 13.06
CA ILE A 62 -0.75 12.14 12.12
C ILE A 62 -0.63 10.65 11.82
N LEU A 63 -1.72 9.90 12.02
CA LEU A 63 -1.86 8.54 11.51
C LEU A 63 -2.82 8.54 10.32
N ALA A 64 -2.27 8.32 9.14
CA ALA A 64 -3.06 8.26 7.91
C ALA A 64 -3.74 6.89 7.76
N ILE A 65 -4.97 6.86 7.26
CA ILE A 65 -5.71 5.61 6.99
C ILE A 65 -6.27 5.67 5.57
N SER A 66 -5.89 4.71 4.73
CA SER A 66 -6.34 4.59 3.34
C SER A 66 -6.99 3.23 3.09
N PRO A 67 -8.33 3.11 3.24
CA PRO A 67 -9.01 1.82 3.15
C PRO A 67 -9.29 1.36 1.71
N GLY A 68 -9.28 2.25 0.72
CA GLY A 68 -9.56 1.93 -0.68
C GLY A 68 -8.36 1.33 -1.42
N SER A 69 -8.63 0.56 -2.47
CA SER A 69 -7.62 -0.10 -3.30
C SER A 69 -7.87 0.10 -4.79
N ASP A 70 -6.84 0.53 -5.53
CA ASP A 70 -6.83 0.58 -7.01
C ASP A 70 -6.86 -0.82 -7.65
N PHE A 71 -6.56 -1.84 -6.88
CA PHE A 71 -6.68 -3.23 -7.36
C PHE A 71 -8.15 -3.69 -7.46
N GLY A 72 -9.02 -3.20 -6.58
CA GLY A 72 -10.44 -3.54 -6.51
C GLY A 72 -10.89 -3.92 -5.10
N ASP A 73 -12.20 -4.14 -4.94
CA ASP A 73 -12.84 -4.41 -3.66
C ASP A 73 -12.33 -5.69 -2.96
N ALA A 74 -11.82 -6.65 -3.73
CA ALA A 74 -11.22 -7.86 -3.16
C ALA A 74 -9.96 -7.59 -2.32
N ALA A 75 -9.29 -6.47 -2.53
CA ALA A 75 -8.10 -6.08 -1.76
C ALA A 75 -8.43 -5.11 -0.60
N GLU A 76 -9.69 -4.78 -0.38
CA GLU A 76 -10.13 -3.87 0.67
C GLU A 76 -10.48 -4.63 1.96
N TRP A 77 -9.89 -4.22 3.09
CA TRP A 77 -10.27 -4.77 4.38
C TRP A 77 -11.60 -4.14 4.86
N LEU A 78 -12.31 -4.80 5.76
CA LEU A 78 -13.66 -4.43 6.18
C LEU A 78 -13.68 -3.07 6.89
N ILE A 79 -14.60 -2.20 6.50
CA ILE A 79 -14.71 -0.83 7.05
C ILE A 79 -15.02 -0.83 8.54
N ASP A 80 -15.85 -1.74 9.02
CA ASP A 80 -16.17 -1.85 10.46
C ASP A 80 -14.89 -2.14 11.26
N ARG A 81 -14.01 -2.98 10.75
CA ARG A 81 -12.74 -3.31 11.40
C ARG A 81 -11.71 -2.18 11.29
N PHE A 82 -11.68 -1.45 10.15
CA PHE A 82 -10.92 -0.20 10.07
C PHE A 82 -11.42 0.81 11.12
N THR A 83 -12.74 0.89 11.31
CA THR A 83 -13.35 1.79 12.30
C THR A 83 -12.93 1.41 13.71
N GLU A 84 -13.00 0.11 14.09
CA GLU A 84 -12.53 -0.39 15.36
C GLU A 84 -11.06 -0.05 15.59
N LEU A 85 -10.21 -0.38 14.62
CA LEU A 85 -8.77 -0.12 14.68
C LEU A 85 -8.46 1.37 14.83
N ALA A 86 -9.12 2.23 14.05
CA ALA A 86 -8.92 3.67 14.08
C ALA A 86 -9.27 4.30 15.42
N ARG A 87 -10.36 3.84 16.05
CA ARG A 87 -10.80 4.33 17.38
C ARG A 87 -9.75 4.10 18.47
N GLU A 88 -9.00 3.00 18.40
CA GLU A 88 -7.94 2.70 19.36
C GLU A 88 -6.78 3.72 19.32
N PHE A 89 -6.61 4.40 18.18
CA PHE A 89 -5.55 5.41 17.98
C PHE A 89 -6.04 6.85 18.08
N SER A 90 -7.35 7.09 18.17
CA SER A 90 -7.94 8.44 18.12
C SER A 90 -7.52 9.38 19.26
N GLY A 91 -7.08 8.83 20.40
CA GLY A 91 -6.59 9.62 21.55
C GLY A 91 -5.11 9.99 21.47
N ARG A 92 -4.36 9.40 20.54
CA ARG A 92 -2.89 9.54 20.43
C ARG A 92 -2.44 10.15 19.13
N PHE A 93 -3.27 10.06 18.11
CA PHE A 93 -2.97 10.53 16.77
C PHE A 93 -4.10 11.40 16.23
N ASP A 94 -3.76 12.38 15.44
CA ASP A 94 -4.73 12.95 14.52
C ASP A 94 -4.94 11.99 13.37
N LEU A 95 -6.18 11.51 13.22
CA LEU A 95 -6.53 10.53 12.20
C LEU A 95 -6.88 11.26 10.90
N ALA A 96 -6.10 11.01 9.85
CA ALA A 96 -6.34 11.52 8.50
C ALA A 96 -6.85 10.39 7.59
N ILE A 97 -8.09 10.49 7.13
CA ILE A 97 -8.69 9.49 6.25
C ILE A 97 -8.42 9.90 4.80
N ILE A 98 -7.58 9.12 4.10
CA ILE A 98 -7.18 9.40 2.72
C ILE A 98 -8.08 8.63 1.77
N ALA A 99 -8.74 9.37 0.86
CA ALA A 99 -9.47 8.77 -0.24
C ALA A 99 -8.50 8.35 -1.36
N HIS A 100 -8.58 7.09 -1.79
CA HIS A 100 -7.91 6.67 -3.01
C HIS A 100 -8.64 7.26 -4.22
N PRO A 101 -7.96 7.89 -5.21
CA PRO A 101 -8.62 8.57 -6.34
C PRO A 101 -9.57 7.66 -7.11
N ASP A 102 -9.17 6.41 -7.36
CA ASP A 102 -9.98 5.44 -8.13
C ASP A 102 -11.04 4.71 -7.28
N ARG A 103 -10.95 4.80 -5.94
CA ARG A 103 -11.82 4.10 -4.99
C ARG A 103 -12.05 4.92 -3.72
N PRO A 104 -12.80 6.04 -3.80
CA PRO A 104 -13.04 6.91 -2.64
C PRO A 104 -14.08 6.36 -1.66
N GLU A 105 -14.97 5.44 -2.09
CA GLU A 105 -16.12 4.99 -1.32
C GLU A 105 -15.74 4.40 0.06
N PRO A 106 -14.69 3.55 0.21
CA PRO A 106 -14.30 3.04 1.51
C PRO A 106 -13.83 4.16 2.46
N ALA A 107 -13.14 5.18 1.96
CA ALA A 107 -12.71 6.32 2.77
C ALA A 107 -13.90 7.17 3.21
N ILE A 108 -14.88 7.39 2.34
CA ILE A 108 -16.13 8.10 2.66
C ILE A 108 -16.88 7.36 3.77
N ALA A 109 -17.03 6.04 3.65
CA ALA A 109 -17.70 5.21 4.65
C ALA A 109 -16.97 5.24 6.01
N LEU A 110 -15.66 5.12 6.00
CA LEU A 110 -14.84 5.17 7.22
C LEU A 110 -14.89 6.55 7.88
N ALA A 111 -14.75 7.62 7.12
CA ALA A 111 -14.83 8.99 7.63
C ALA A 111 -16.18 9.27 8.30
N LYS A 112 -17.27 8.82 7.66
CA LYS A 112 -18.63 8.91 8.22
C LYS A 112 -18.74 8.17 9.55
N SER A 113 -18.19 6.96 9.68
CA SER A 113 -18.25 6.14 10.90
C SER A 113 -17.45 6.74 12.05
N LEU A 114 -16.43 7.56 11.75
CA LEU A 114 -15.55 8.21 12.72
C LEU A 114 -15.91 9.68 12.98
N GLY A 115 -16.88 10.26 12.29
CA GLY A 115 -17.19 11.69 12.34
C GLY A 115 -16.02 12.57 11.87
N LYS A 116 -15.24 12.08 10.91
CA LYS A 116 -14.07 12.77 10.32
C LYS A 116 -14.35 13.25 8.90
N VAL A 117 -13.50 14.12 8.41
CA VAL A 117 -13.50 14.58 7.02
C VAL A 117 -12.48 13.76 6.23
N ILE A 118 -12.77 13.49 4.96
CA ILE A 118 -11.82 12.85 4.05
C ILE A 118 -10.78 13.85 3.56
N CYS A 119 -9.56 13.36 3.40
CA CYS A 119 -8.46 14.06 2.75
C CYS A 119 -8.33 13.53 1.31
N SER A 120 -8.47 14.41 0.34
CA SER A 120 -8.28 14.09 -1.07
C SER A 120 -7.06 14.84 -1.57
N TYR A 121 -5.98 14.11 -1.81
CA TYR A 121 -4.72 14.63 -2.31
C TYR A 121 -4.36 13.92 -3.61
N GLU A 122 -3.73 14.64 -4.52
CA GLU A 122 -3.26 14.09 -5.79
C GLU A 122 -1.77 14.35 -6.00
N GLY A 123 -1.11 13.42 -6.69
CA GLY A 123 0.28 13.57 -7.12
C GLY A 123 1.25 13.98 -6.02
N ALA A 124 1.91 15.13 -6.19
CA ALA A 124 2.92 15.63 -5.26
C ALA A 124 2.34 16.02 -3.89
N GLU A 125 1.08 16.45 -3.81
CA GLU A 125 0.45 16.81 -2.54
C GLU A 125 0.31 15.60 -1.62
N LEU A 126 -0.11 14.44 -2.19
CA LEU A 126 -0.21 13.20 -1.43
C LEU A 126 1.17 12.75 -0.93
N ILE A 127 2.20 12.84 -1.77
CA ILE A 127 3.58 12.49 -1.39
C ILE A 127 4.05 13.39 -0.23
N ASN A 128 3.87 14.69 -0.33
CA ASN A 128 4.25 15.65 0.70
C ASN A 128 3.47 15.41 2.00
N PHE A 129 2.16 15.17 1.90
CA PHE A 129 1.34 14.85 3.07
C PHE A 129 1.81 13.57 3.77
N LEU A 130 2.03 12.49 3.02
CA LEU A 130 2.53 11.22 3.58
C LEU A 130 3.88 11.42 4.29
N ALA A 131 4.75 12.30 3.79
CA ALA A 131 6.02 12.60 4.44
C ALA A 131 5.86 13.25 5.83
N THR A 132 4.74 13.92 6.11
CA THR A 132 4.43 14.50 7.45
C THR A 132 3.80 13.49 8.39
N CYS A 133 3.25 12.38 7.89
CA CYS A 133 2.53 11.40 8.70
C CYS A 133 3.50 10.57 9.57
N HIS A 134 3.10 10.29 10.81
CA HIS A 134 3.79 9.34 11.68
C HIS A 134 3.75 7.92 11.12
N GLY A 135 2.62 7.53 10.53
CA GLY A 135 2.42 6.23 9.93
C GLY A 135 1.22 6.18 9.00
N LEU A 136 1.10 5.06 8.29
CA LEU A 136 0.00 4.75 7.38
C LEU A 136 -0.59 3.37 7.68
N ILE A 137 -1.91 3.27 7.75
CA ILE A 137 -2.66 2.00 7.74
C ILE A 137 -3.44 1.96 6.43
N ALA A 138 -3.26 0.92 5.61
CA ALA A 138 -3.87 0.90 4.29
C ALA A 138 -4.20 -0.50 3.77
N SER A 139 -5.18 -0.58 2.88
CA SER A 139 -5.32 -1.71 1.97
C SER A 139 -4.17 -1.75 0.95
N ASP A 140 -3.91 -2.93 0.35
CA ASP A 140 -2.95 -3.08 -0.74
C ASP A 140 -3.36 -2.22 -1.93
N SER A 141 -2.62 -1.14 -2.17
CA SER A 141 -2.85 -0.13 -3.21
C SER A 141 -1.53 0.57 -3.58
N SER A 142 -1.62 1.60 -4.42
CA SER A 142 -0.46 2.46 -4.76
C SER A 142 0.01 3.32 -3.57
N ILE A 143 -0.88 3.70 -2.65
CA ILE A 143 -0.56 4.64 -1.55
C ILE A 143 0.52 4.11 -0.59
N PRO A 144 0.54 2.85 -0.13
CA PRO A 144 1.64 2.29 0.66
C PRO A 144 3.02 2.36 -0.02
N HIS A 145 3.07 2.28 -1.35
CA HIS A 145 4.32 2.45 -2.08
C HIS A 145 4.82 3.90 -2.07
N LEU A 146 3.91 4.87 -2.11
CA LEU A 146 4.26 6.28 -1.93
C LEU A 146 4.75 6.55 -0.50
N ALA A 147 4.12 5.94 0.52
CA ALA A 147 4.61 6.00 1.89
C ALA A 147 6.02 5.40 2.02
N SER A 148 6.29 4.28 1.32
CA SER A 148 7.63 3.69 1.26
C SER A 148 8.64 4.65 0.62
N PHE A 149 8.26 5.34 -0.44
CA PHE A 149 9.12 6.32 -1.12
C PHE A 149 9.55 7.48 -0.22
N VAL A 150 8.67 7.95 0.67
CA VAL A 150 8.97 9.05 1.61
C VAL A 150 9.43 8.57 3.00
N GLY A 151 9.59 7.26 3.21
CA GLY A 151 10.05 6.71 4.48
C GLY A 151 9.01 6.73 5.61
N THR A 152 7.72 6.78 5.30
CA THR A 152 6.64 6.72 6.29
C THR A 152 6.29 5.27 6.58
N PRO A 153 6.39 4.80 7.85
CA PRO A 153 6.05 3.43 8.22
C PRO A 153 4.62 3.07 7.82
N SER A 154 4.39 1.85 7.35
CA SER A 154 3.03 1.44 6.98
C SER A 154 2.68 0.03 7.42
N LEU A 155 1.40 -0.16 7.77
CA LEU A 155 0.75 -1.44 7.98
C LEU A 155 -0.22 -1.67 6.83
N VAL A 156 -0.02 -2.73 6.04
CA VAL A 156 -0.75 -2.97 4.81
C VAL A 156 -1.48 -4.31 4.87
N PHE A 157 -2.77 -4.28 4.53
CA PHE A 157 -3.62 -5.48 4.46
C PHE A 157 -3.54 -6.08 3.06
N PHE A 158 -3.19 -7.35 3.00
CA PHE A 158 -3.13 -8.13 1.77
C PHE A 158 -4.16 -9.26 1.77
N GLY A 159 -4.78 -9.51 0.64
CA GLY A 159 -5.74 -10.58 0.44
C GLY A 159 -5.52 -11.32 -0.88
N PRO A 160 -6.03 -10.81 -2.01
CA PRO A 160 -5.92 -11.49 -3.32
C PRO A 160 -4.52 -11.44 -3.91
N ASN A 161 -3.70 -10.49 -3.49
CA ASN A 161 -2.34 -10.32 -3.99
C ASN A 161 -1.32 -11.02 -3.09
N GLU A 162 -0.21 -11.45 -3.69
CA GLU A 162 0.92 -12.06 -2.98
C GLU A 162 1.87 -10.97 -2.44
N PRO A 163 2.05 -10.85 -1.11
CA PRO A 163 2.91 -9.83 -0.51
C PRO A 163 4.37 -9.92 -0.97
N GLU A 164 4.92 -11.13 -1.14
CA GLU A 164 6.30 -11.32 -1.58
C GLU A 164 6.53 -10.74 -2.99
N TRP A 165 5.48 -10.63 -3.77
CA TRP A 165 5.54 -10.06 -5.11
C TRP A 165 5.45 -8.54 -5.14
N ARG A 166 4.64 -7.92 -4.22
CA ARG A 166 4.31 -6.50 -4.37
C ARG A 166 4.17 -5.67 -3.09
N ARG A 167 4.57 -6.17 -1.94
CA ARG A 167 4.55 -5.38 -0.71
C ARG A 167 5.43 -4.12 -0.81
N PRO A 168 5.18 -3.05 -0.05
CA PRO A 168 6.10 -1.92 0.06
C PRO A 168 7.49 -2.37 0.50
N LEU A 169 8.53 -1.78 -0.09
CA LEU A 169 9.91 -2.12 0.22
C LEU A 169 10.39 -1.38 1.47
N GLY A 170 11.18 -2.07 2.28
CA GLY A 170 11.77 -1.51 3.50
C GLY A 170 11.30 -2.25 4.77
N LYS A 171 12.16 -2.23 5.80
CA LYS A 171 11.91 -2.92 7.08
C LYS A 171 10.86 -2.22 7.95
N ILE A 172 10.56 -0.95 7.65
CA ILE A 172 9.58 -0.13 8.38
C ILE A 172 8.13 -0.40 7.94
N HIS A 173 7.93 -1.28 6.96
CA HIS A 173 6.60 -1.65 6.46
C HIS A 173 6.25 -3.05 6.91
N GLN A 174 5.07 -3.21 7.49
CA GLN A 174 4.53 -4.49 7.91
C GLN A 174 3.30 -4.86 7.07
N VAL A 175 3.11 -6.16 6.88
CA VAL A 175 1.99 -6.72 6.12
C VAL A 175 1.16 -7.60 7.04
N ILE A 176 -0.16 -7.52 6.89
CA ILE A 176 -1.09 -8.52 7.41
C ILE A 176 -1.64 -9.30 6.23
N TYR A 177 -1.49 -10.62 6.29
CA TYR A 177 -1.89 -11.54 5.25
C TYR A 177 -2.34 -12.85 5.89
N GLU A 178 -3.52 -13.33 5.54
CA GLU A 178 -4.01 -14.64 5.96
C GLU A 178 -3.91 -15.64 4.82
N HIS A 179 -3.22 -16.75 5.12
CA HIS A 179 -3.07 -17.84 4.17
C HIS A 179 -4.34 -18.69 4.17
N VAL A 180 -5.21 -18.43 3.21
CA VAL A 180 -6.40 -19.22 2.96
C VAL A 180 -6.26 -20.00 1.66
N ALA A 181 -7.12 -21.00 1.41
CA ALA A 181 -6.99 -21.90 0.26
C ALA A 181 -6.95 -21.18 -1.11
N CYS A 182 -7.52 -19.96 -1.20
CA CYS A 182 -7.52 -19.14 -2.42
C CYS A 182 -6.57 -17.96 -2.36
N SER A 183 -5.64 -17.89 -1.40
CA SER A 183 -4.65 -16.81 -1.29
C SER A 183 -3.84 -16.66 -2.58
N GLY A 184 -3.52 -15.40 -2.96
CA GLY A 184 -2.79 -15.11 -4.19
C GLY A 184 -3.62 -15.35 -5.47
N CYS A 185 -4.95 -15.30 -5.40
CA CYS A 185 -5.84 -15.53 -6.54
C CYS A 185 -5.76 -14.43 -7.62
N LEU A 186 -5.25 -13.25 -7.29
CA LEU A 186 -5.10 -12.09 -8.18
C LEU A 186 -6.41 -11.59 -8.80
N LEU A 187 -7.55 -11.86 -8.16
CA LEU A 187 -8.85 -11.39 -8.61
C LEU A 187 -9.17 -10.03 -7.96
N ASN A 188 -9.58 -9.07 -8.76
CA ASN A 188 -9.97 -7.74 -8.28
C ASN A 188 -11.37 -7.70 -7.65
N LYS A 189 -12.17 -8.74 -7.88
CA LYS A 189 -13.48 -8.97 -7.26
C LYS A 189 -13.54 -10.39 -6.76
N CYS A 190 -13.88 -10.57 -5.49
CA CYS A 190 -14.00 -11.90 -4.90
C CYS A 190 -15.31 -12.59 -5.32
N PRO A 191 -15.25 -13.79 -5.95
CA PRO A 191 -16.44 -14.56 -6.29
C PRO A 191 -16.95 -15.44 -5.14
N LEU A 192 -16.25 -15.44 -4.00
CA LEU A 192 -16.52 -16.26 -2.83
C LEU A 192 -16.94 -15.40 -1.64
N ASP A 193 -16.48 -15.75 -0.46
CA ASP A 193 -16.82 -15.17 0.84
C ASP A 193 -15.80 -14.16 1.37
N HIS A 194 -14.83 -13.76 0.56
CA HIS A 194 -13.79 -12.79 0.89
C HIS A 194 -12.94 -13.16 2.12
N ARG A 195 -12.79 -14.47 2.40
CA ARG A 195 -12.16 -14.99 3.63
C ARG A 195 -10.72 -14.50 3.84
N CYS A 196 -9.93 -14.25 2.79
CA CYS A 196 -8.59 -13.70 2.91
C CYS A 196 -8.56 -12.33 3.63
N MET A 197 -9.66 -11.58 3.60
CA MET A 197 -9.83 -10.32 4.32
C MET A 197 -10.68 -10.49 5.59
N THR A 198 -11.73 -11.33 5.55
CA THR A 198 -12.60 -11.51 6.71
C THR A 198 -11.95 -12.30 7.84
N GLU A 199 -10.93 -13.10 7.59
CA GLU A 199 -10.16 -13.80 8.63
C GLU A 199 -9.09 -12.91 9.28
N ILE A 200 -8.75 -11.76 8.70
CA ILE A 200 -7.92 -10.75 9.37
C ILE A 200 -8.76 -10.09 10.46
N THR A 201 -8.52 -10.44 11.71
CA THR A 201 -9.27 -9.89 12.86
C THR A 201 -8.76 -8.51 13.29
N SER A 202 -9.63 -7.68 13.88
CA SER A 202 -9.25 -6.38 14.45
C SER A 202 -8.17 -6.53 15.53
N ALA A 203 -8.22 -7.59 16.35
CA ALA A 203 -7.23 -7.86 17.38
C ALA A 203 -5.82 -8.11 16.79
N LYS A 204 -5.73 -8.89 15.71
CA LYS A 204 -4.45 -9.12 15.00
C LYS A 204 -3.91 -7.85 14.37
N ALA A 205 -4.80 -7.06 13.76
CA ALA A 205 -4.44 -5.77 13.17
C ALA A 205 -3.94 -4.79 14.23
N LEU A 206 -4.65 -4.69 15.37
CA LEU A 206 -4.29 -3.81 16.48
C LEU A 206 -2.93 -4.18 17.09
N ALA A 207 -2.67 -5.47 17.32
CA ALA A 207 -1.39 -5.92 17.86
C ALA A 207 -0.21 -5.51 16.96
N LYS A 208 -0.34 -5.68 15.63
CA LYS A 208 0.68 -5.25 14.67
C LYS A 208 0.80 -3.73 14.57
N ALA A 209 -0.32 -3.01 14.59
CA ALA A 209 -0.32 -1.55 14.54
C ALA A 209 0.37 -0.95 15.78
N ARG A 210 0.09 -1.47 16.99
CA ARG A 210 0.76 -1.04 18.23
C ARG A 210 2.26 -1.33 18.18
N ALA A 211 2.66 -2.50 17.72
CA ALA A 211 4.09 -2.83 17.57
C ALA A 211 4.83 -1.91 16.57
N LEU A 212 4.12 -1.40 15.56
CA LEU A 212 4.73 -0.54 14.54
C LEU A 212 4.71 0.94 14.90
N PHE A 213 3.63 1.44 15.50
CA PHE A 213 3.42 2.88 15.77
C PHE A 213 3.62 3.26 17.24
N GLY A 214 3.90 2.28 18.08
CA GLY A 214 4.02 2.41 19.53
C GLY A 214 2.67 2.20 20.26
N GLU A 215 2.75 1.84 21.52
CA GLU A 215 1.59 1.73 22.41
C GLU A 215 1.05 3.09 22.85
#